data_4f6e9c08181e6844ae052511356794bb
#
_entry.id   4f6e9c08181e6844ae052511356794bb
#
_cell.length_a   1.000
_cell.length_b   1.000
_cell.length_c   1.000
_cell.angle_alpha   90.00
_cell.angle_beta   90.00
_cell.angle_gamma   90.00
#
_symmetry.space_group_name_H-M   'P 1'
#
loop_
_entity.id
_entity.type
_entity.pdbx_description
1 polymer ?
#
loop_
_entity_poly.entity_id
_entity_poly.type
_entity_poly.pdbx_seq_one_letter_code
_entity_poly.pdbx_strand_id
1 'polypeptide(L)'
;MADLLAQYEEYLATEKHASQNTLSSYMRDLHQFAVYLDEFHPMPLPQVTQEVISGYVAWMGGKGKSAATITRSIASIKSLYTLSLIHI
;
A
#
# COMPACT_ATOMS: atom_id res chain seq x y z
N MET A 1 8.81 7.81 -5.23
CA MET A 1 7.75 7.27 -4.36
C MET A 1 6.38 7.81 -4.73
N ALA A 2 6.22 9.12 -4.79
CA ALA A 2 4.95 9.74 -5.15
C ALA A 2 4.44 9.30 -6.51
N ASP A 3 5.33 9.09 -7.47
CA ASP A 3 4.95 8.72 -8.83
C ASP A 3 4.24 7.37 -8.90
N LEU A 4 4.73 6.38 -8.15
CA LEU A 4 4.11 5.06 -8.16
C LEU A 4 2.72 5.10 -7.51
N LEU A 5 2.58 5.84 -6.42
CA LEU A 5 1.28 5.99 -5.78
C LEU A 5 0.30 6.74 -6.67
N ALA A 6 0.76 7.77 -7.36
CA ALA A 6 -0.08 8.52 -8.29
C ALA A 6 -0.54 7.63 -9.46
N GLN A 7 0.34 6.81 -10.00
CA GLN A 7 0.00 5.87 -11.06
C GLN A 7 -1.03 4.85 -10.59
N TYR A 8 -0.89 4.38 -9.37
CA TYR A 8 -1.83 3.42 -8.80
C TYR A 8 -3.20 4.04 -8.59
N GLU A 9 -3.24 5.29 -8.12
CA GLU A 9 -4.50 6.01 -7.93
C GLU A 9 -5.24 6.15 -9.25
N GLU A 10 -4.54 6.54 -10.31
CA GLU A 10 -5.11 6.66 -11.64
C GLU A 10 -5.61 5.30 -12.15
N TYR A 11 -4.84 4.25 -11.92
CA TYR A 11 -5.22 2.89 -12.31
C TYR A 11 -6.53 2.48 -11.63
N LEU A 12 -6.65 2.70 -10.33
CA LEU A 12 -7.87 2.36 -9.61
C LEU A 12 -9.07 3.14 -10.13
N ALA A 13 -8.88 4.41 -10.43
CA ALA A 13 -9.98 5.26 -10.90
C ALA A 13 -10.41 4.92 -12.32
N THR A 14 -9.47 4.61 -13.21
CA THR A 14 -9.75 4.43 -14.63
C THR A 14 -9.93 2.98 -15.04
N GLU A 15 -9.00 2.10 -14.66
CA GLU A 15 -9.00 0.70 -15.12
C GLU A 15 -9.90 -0.19 -14.28
N LYS A 16 -9.93 0.02 -12.97
CA LYS A 16 -10.71 -0.80 -12.06
C LYS A 16 -12.07 -0.19 -11.74
N HIS A 17 -12.30 1.06 -12.13
CA HIS A 17 -13.53 1.77 -11.83
C HIS A 17 -13.91 1.68 -10.35
N ALA A 18 -12.90 1.80 -9.48
CA ALA A 18 -13.11 1.71 -8.05
C ALA A 18 -14.04 2.82 -7.56
N SER A 19 -14.91 2.49 -6.60
CA SER A 19 -15.75 3.51 -5.98
C SER A 19 -14.89 4.52 -5.23
N GLN A 20 -15.45 5.71 -4.99
CA GLN A 20 -14.73 6.75 -4.27
C GLN A 20 -14.30 6.28 -2.88
N ASN A 21 -15.16 5.51 -2.20
CA ASN A 21 -14.84 4.98 -0.88
C ASN A 21 -13.69 3.97 -0.94
N THR A 22 -13.70 3.08 -1.93
CA THR A 22 -12.63 2.09 -2.12
C THR A 22 -11.33 2.80 -2.44
N LEU A 23 -11.36 3.76 -3.34
CA LEU A 23 -10.17 4.53 -3.73
C LEU A 23 -9.57 5.23 -2.53
N SER A 24 -10.39 5.93 -1.75
CA SER A 24 -9.93 6.65 -0.56
C SER A 24 -9.33 5.71 0.48
N SER A 25 -9.96 4.56 0.71
CA SER A 25 -9.48 3.59 1.70
C SER A 25 -8.13 3.01 1.29
N TYR A 26 -7.99 2.60 0.03
CA TYR A 26 -6.75 2.01 -0.46
C TYR A 26 -5.62 3.03 -0.45
N MET A 27 -5.88 4.26 -0.89
CA MET A 27 -4.85 5.30 -0.89
C MET A 27 -4.41 5.67 0.52
N ARG A 28 -5.35 5.71 1.47
CA ARG A 28 -5.00 5.94 2.87
C ARG A 28 -4.07 4.86 3.41
N ASP A 29 -4.39 3.59 3.12
CA ASP A 29 -3.56 2.47 3.56
C ASP A 29 -2.15 2.55 2.98
N LEU A 30 -2.05 2.90 1.70
CA LEU A 30 -0.75 2.99 1.03
C LEU A 30 0.07 4.18 1.52
N HIS A 31 -0.58 5.31 1.80
CA HIS A 31 0.12 6.46 2.39
C HIS A 31 0.66 6.13 3.77
N GLN A 32 -0.09 5.39 4.57
CA GLN A 32 0.39 4.96 5.88
C GLN A 32 1.60 4.04 5.74
N PHE A 33 1.57 3.13 4.79
CA PHE A 33 2.71 2.26 4.50
C PHE A 33 3.94 3.08 4.08
N ALA A 34 3.75 4.09 3.23
CA ALA A 34 4.84 4.95 2.80
C ALA A 34 5.47 5.72 3.98
N VAL A 35 4.64 6.20 4.89
CA VAL A 35 5.13 6.86 6.10
C VAL A 35 5.95 5.89 6.97
N TYR A 36 5.47 4.66 7.12
CA TYR A 36 6.21 3.63 7.85
C TYR A 36 7.58 3.39 7.21
N LEU A 37 7.64 3.28 5.89
CA LEU A 37 8.91 3.08 5.19
C LEU A 37 9.87 4.23 5.45
N ASP A 38 9.39 5.47 5.34
CA ASP A 38 10.24 6.63 5.57
C ASP A 38 10.83 6.64 6.98
N GLU A 39 10.07 6.15 7.94
CA GLU A 39 10.49 6.20 9.35
C GLU A 39 11.40 5.03 9.73
N PHE A 40 11.10 3.82 9.25
CA PHE A 40 11.77 2.61 9.73
C PHE A 40 12.67 1.94 8.70
N HIS A 41 12.34 2.07 7.42
CA HIS A 41 13.08 1.41 6.34
C HIS A 41 13.13 2.33 5.12
N PRO A 42 13.88 3.44 5.19
CA PRO A 42 13.92 4.39 4.07
C PRO A 42 14.38 3.73 2.78
N MET A 43 13.46 3.50 1.87
CA MET A 43 13.76 2.87 0.59
C MET A 43 12.64 3.21 -0.41
N PRO A 44 12.94 3.18 -1.72
CA PRO A 44 11.89 3.35 -2.74
C PRO A 44 10.89 2.21 -2.70
N LEU A 45 9.63 2.49 -3.01
CA LEU A 45 8.58 1.48 -3.03
C LEU A 45 8.93 0.25 -3.87
N PRO A 46 9.54 0.39 -5.08
CA PRO A 46 9.87 -0.80 -5.88
C PRO A 46 10.89 -1.72 -5.25
N GLN A 47 11.63 -1.27 -4.25
CA GLN A 47 12.67 -2.07 -3.60
C GLN A 47 12.20 -2.76 -2.33
N VAL A 48 10.95 -2.60 -1.95
CA VAL A 48 10.39 -3.19 -0.73
C VAL A 48 10.32 -4.71 -0.88
N THR A 49 10.81 -5.41 0.15
CA THR A 49 10.81 -6.87 0.19
C THR A 49 9.62 -7.38 1.00
N GLN A 50 9.35 -8.68 0.88
CA GLN A 50 8.31 -9.31 1.68
C GLN A 50 8.62 -9.23 3.18
N GLU A 51 9.88 -9.25 3.56
CA GLU A 51 10.27 -9.11 4.96
C GLU A 51 9.85 -7.76 5.53
N VAL A 52 10.03 -6.70 4.74
CA VAL A 52 9.62 -5.36 5.15
C VAL A 52 8.09 -5.29 5.31
N ILE A 53 7.36 -5.91 4.41
CA ILE A 53 5.90 -5.95 4.47
C ILE A 53 5.45 -6.74 5.72
N SER A 54 6.09 -7.86 6.02
CA SER A 54 5.79 -8.63 7.22
C SER A 54 6.03 -7.82 8.49
N GLY A 55 7.11 -7.03 8.52
CA GLY A 55 7.39 -6.12 9.63
C GLY A 55 6.32 -5.06 9.78
N TYR A 56 5.80 -4.54 8.67
CA TYR A 56 4.71 -3.58 8.71
C TYR A 56 3.43 -4.19 9.29
N VAL A 57 3.12 -5.43 8.92
CA VAL A 57 1.95 -6.13 9.45
C VAL A 57 2.08 -6.27 10.97
N ALA A 58 3.25 -6.68 11.45
CA ALA A 58 3.50 -6.79 12.89
C ALA A 58 3.38 -5.44 13.59
N TRP A 59 3.89 -4.38 12.95
CA TRP A 59 3.79 -3.03 13.48
C TRP A 59 2.34 -2.59 13.62
N MET A 60 1.51 -2.86 12.62
CA MET A 60 0.08 -2.53 12.68
C MET A 60 -0.60 -3.28 13.83
N GLY A 61 -0.27 -4.56 14.01
CA GLY A 61 -0.79 -5.34 15.13
C GLY A 61 -0.43 -4.74 16.48
N GLY A 62 0.82 -4.27 16.61
CA GLY A 62 1.30 -3.61 17.81
C GLY A 62 0.63 -2.28 18.08
N LYS A 63 0.12 -1.62 17.04
CA LYS A 63 -0.62 -0.36 17.17
C LYS A 63 -2.10 -0.56 17.48
N GLY A 64 -2.55 -1.80 17.58
CA GLY A 64 -3.95 -2.09 17.90
C GLY A 64 -4.89 -2.00 16.73
N LYS A 65 -4.39 -2.08 15.49
CA LYS A 65 -5.25 -2.10 14.32
C LYS A 65 -6.08 -3.37 14.27
N SER A 66 -7.32 -3.28 13.82
CA SER A 66 -8.18 -4.43 13.72
C SER A 66 -7.71 -5.38 12.63
N ALA A 67 -8.11 -6.66 12.74
CA ALA A 67 -7.78 -7.66 11.72
C ALA A 67 -8.31 -7.24 10.35
N ALA A 68 -9.49 -6.64 10.29
CA ALA A 68 -10.08 -6.17 9.04
C ALA A 68 -9.22 -5.08 8.39
N THR A 69 -8.73 -4.13 9.20
CA THR A 69 -7.86 -3.06 8.71
C THR A 69 -6.54 -3.62 8.19
N ILE A 70 -5.94 -4.55 8.93
CA ILE A 70 -4.67 -5.16 8.53
C ILE A 70 -4.86 -5.93 7.21
N THR A 71 -5.92 -6.72 7.10
CA THR A 71 -6.22 -7.48 5.87
C THR A 71 -6.40 -6.55 4.67
N ARG A 72 -7.13 -5.45 4.86
CA ARG A 72 -7.34 -4.48 3.80
C ARG A 72 -6.03 -3.82 3.37
N SER A 73 -5.19 -3.47 4.35
CA SER A 73 -3.88 -2.86 4.06
C SER A 73 -2.99 -3.82 3.27
N ILE A 74 -2.99 -5.10 3.62
CA ILE A 74 -2.24 -6.10 2.88
C ILE A 74 -2.76 -6.20 1.44
N ALA A 75 -4.07 -6.20 1.26
CA ALA A 75 -4.67 -6.24 -0.07
C ALA A 75 -4.27 -5.03 -0.91
N SER A 76 -4.25 -3.84 -0.31
CA SER A 76 -3.83 -2.62 -0.99
C SER A 76 -2.37 -2.71 -1.43
N ILE A 77 -1.50 -3.20 -0.56
CA ILE A 77 -0.07 -3.33 -0.86
C ILE A 77 0.13 -4.35 -1.98
N LYS A 78 -0.54 -5.50 -1.92
CA LYS A 78 -0.44 -6.51 -2.97
C LYS A 78 -0.93 -5.98 -4.32
N SER A 79 -2.02 -5.23 -4.31
CA SER A 79 -2.56 -4.62 -5.52
C SER A 79 -1.57 -3.63 -6.13
N LEU A 80 -0.93 -2.81 -5.30
CA LEU A 80 0.07 -1.87 -5.76
C LEU A 80 1.23 -2.59 -6.45
N TYR A 81 1.74 -3.65 -5.87
CA TYR A 81 2.89 -4.35 -6.44
C TYR A 81 2.52 -5.20 -7.65
N THR A 82 1.27 -5.65 -7.75
CA THR A 82 0.78 -6.30 -8.96
C THR A 82 0.80 -5.32 -10.14
N LEU A 83 0.34 -4.08 -9.91
CA LEU A 83 0.41 -3.04 -10.93
C LEU A 83 1.85 -2.73 -11.33
N SER A 84 2.72 -2.62 -10.32
CA SER A 84 4.13 -2.32 -10.54
C SER A 84 4.80 -3.38 -11.42
N LEU A 85 4.49 -4.66 -11.20
CA LEU A 85 5.03 -5.76 -11.99
C LEU A 85 4.53 -5.73 -13.44
N ILE A 86 3.28 -5.33 -13.64
CA ILE A 86 2.69 -5.27 -14.97
C ILE A 86 3.34 -4.16 -15.80
N HIS A 87 3.74 -3.07 -15.15
CA HIS A 87 4.28 -1.90 -15.83
C HIS A 87 5.80 -1.88 -15.91
N ILE A 88 6.45 -2.86 -15.34
CA ILE A 88 7.88 -3.04 -15.45
C ILE A 88 8.19 -3.96 -16.61
#